data_5aa4176a8627cc427770245debca5c06
#
_entry.id   5aa4176a8627cc427770245debca5c06
#
_cell.length_a   1.000
_cell.length_b   1.000
_cell.length_c   1.000
_cell.angle_alpha   90.00
_cell.angle_beta   90.00
_cell.angle_gamma   90.00
#
_symmetry.space_group_name_H-M   'P 1'
#
loop_
_entity.id
_entity.type
_entity.pdbx_description
1 polymer ?
#
loop_
_entity_poly.entity_id
_entity_poly.type
_entity_poly.pdbx_seq_one_letter_code
_entity_poly.pdbx_strand_id
1 'polypeptide(L)'
;MSTPSAHLVGRRWFLRQAGRGAVGFAVLGLAACSGTDDPTAENTRDAENTDTAAPETPTESRSSTAGASGGLAWSRVDLGFVAAYVLVRGREAAVVDTGVGGSADAIGTVLDDAGPGWAGVRHVVLTHKHPDHAGSVGDVLSAATKASGYVGAADLAEVDAPRDLRALTDGEDVFGLRVVATPGHTAGHLAVFDADTGVLVAGDALTNMGGLAGSNPQFTEDKAAAVASVRKLAGLQPRTILVGHGEPVLDGAAAALQELASSLT
;
A
#
# COMPACT_ATOMS: atom_id res chain seq x y z
N MET A 1 40.30 -33.42 -30.36
CA MET A 1 39.79 -34.73 -29.93
C MET A 1 38.82 -34.52 -28.79
N SER A 2 37.58 -34.93 -28.98
CA SER A 2 36.51 -35.18 -28.03
C SER A 2 35.88 -34.00 -27.29
N THR A 3 34.81 -33.53 -27.83
CA THR A 3 33.65 -32.90 -27.12
C THR A 3 32.83 -33.97 -26.39
N PRO A 4 32.13 -33.64 -25.31
CA PRO A 4 30.78 -34.10 -25.14
C PRO A 4 29.78 -32.99 -24.85
N SER A 5 28.81 -32.92 -25.64
CA SER A 5 27.35 -33.21 -25.50
C SER A 5 26.60 -32.45 -24.39
N ALA A 6 25.77 -31.59 -24.91
CA ALA A 6 24.64 -30.98 -24.22
C ALA A 6 23.63 -32.02 -23.73
N HIS A 7 23.14 -31.94 -22.53
CA HIS A 7 21.89 -32.55 -22.10
C HIS A 7 20.83 -31.48 -21.86
N LEU A 8 19.91 -31.40 -22.80
CA LEU A 8 18.56 -30.87 -22.65
C LEU A 8 17.76 -31.77 -21.70
N VAL A 9 17.23 -31.20 -20.63
CA VAL A 9 16.12 -31.75 -19.84
C VAL A 9 15.05 -30.71 -19.80
N GLY A 10 14.09 -30.88 -20.42
CA GLY A 10 12.79 -31.31 -20.65
C GLY A 10 11.80 -30.50 -19.76
N ARG A 11 11.16 -29.49 -20.41
CA ARG A 11 9.87 -28.92 -19.97
C ARG A 11 8.83 -30.06 -19.99
N ARG A 12 8.00 -30.11 -18.93
CA ARG A 12 6.57 -30.48 -18.96
C ARG A 12 6.13 -30.97 -17.59
N TRP A 13 5.38 -30.14 -16.87
CA TRP A 13 4.29 -30.66 -16.07
C TRP A 13 3.11 -29.70 -16.13
N PHE A 14 2.20 -30.01 -17.01
CA PHE A 14 0.86 -29.48 -17.11
C PHE A 14 -0.09 -30.58 -16.64
N LEU A 15 -1.17 -30.19 -16.06
CA LEU A 15 -2.50 -30.78 -16.11
C LEU A 15 -3.17 -31.08 -14.77
N ARG A 16 -4.14 -30.23 -14.53
CA ARG A 16 -5.58 -30.55 -14.36
C ARG A 16 -5.98 -31.19 -13.03
N GLN A 17 -6.74 -30.42 -12.27
CA GLN A 17 -7.95 -31.02 -11.68
C GLN A 17 -9.12 -30.03 -11.79
N ALA A 18 -10.07 -30.38 -12.66
CA ALA A 18 -11.42 -29.88 -12.66
C ALA A 18 -12.22 -30.75 -11.69
N GLY A 19 -12.77 -30.18 -10.66
CA GLY A 19 -13.69 -30.84 -9.74
C GLY A 19 -15.03 -30.13 -9.75
N ARG A 20 -16.02 -30.72 -10.43
CA ARG A 20 -17.44 -30.33 -10.41
C ARG A 20 -18.04 -30.75 -9.07
N GLY A 21 -18.76 -29.85 -8.41
CA GLY A 21 -19.63 -30.16 -7.28
C GLY A 21 -20.81 -29.19 -7.28
N ALA A 22 -21.87 -29.55 -8.00
CA ALA A 22 -23.16 -28.91 -7.89
C ALA A 22 -23.91 -29.55 -6.70
N VAL A 23 -24.35 -28.74 -5.76
CA VAL A 23 -25.36 -29.15 -4.76
C VAL A 23 -26.50 -28.17 -4.88
N GLY A 24 -27.62 -28.66 -5.46
CA GLY A 24 -28.88 -27.96 -5.48
C GLY A 24 -29.59 -28.09 -4.15
N PHE A 25 -30.20 -27.00 -3.68
CA PHE A 25 -31.23 -27.07 -2.66
C PHE A 25 -32.57 -26.63 -3.27
N ALA A 26 -33.50 -27.55 -3.21
CA ALA A 26 -34.91 -27.35 -3.59
C ALA A 26 -35.63 -26.54 -2.51
N VAL A 27 -36.37 -25.52 -2.95
CA VAL A 27 -37.32 -24.79 -2.13
C VAL A 27 -38.69 -25.39 -2.37
N LEU A 28 -39.30 -25.94 -1.33
CA LEU A 28 -40.72 -26.30 -1.30
C LEU A 28 -41.51 -25.10 -0.77
N GLY A 29 -42.42 -24.61 -1.61
CA GLY A 29 -43.43 -23.64 -1.23
C GLY A 29 -44.62 -24.31 -0.58
N LEU A 30 -45.31 -23.60 0.27
CA LEU A 30 -46.72 -23.84 0.63
C LEU A 30 -47.45 -22.52 0.72
N ALA A 31 -48.59 -22.50 0.07
CA ALA A 31 -49.49 -21.39 -0.15
C ALA A 31 -50.65 -21.36 0.84
N ALA A 32 -51.43 -20.26 0.78
CA ALA A 32 -52.82 -20.02 1.14
C ALA A 32 -53.05 -19.54 2.57
N CYS A 33 -53.95 -18.56 2.88
CA CYS A 33 -55.18 -18.11 2.29
C CYS A 33 -55.51 -16.69 2.80
N SER A 34 -55.99 -15.84 1.95
CA SER A 34 -57.27 -15.13 1.86
C SER A 34 -57.90 -14.51 3.12
N GLY A 35 -58.25 -13.23 3.01
CA GLY A 35 -59.23 -12.54 3.87
C GLY A 35 -59.35 -11.06 3.49
N THR A 36 -60.40 -10.76 2.79
CA THR A 36 -60.97 -9.46 2.40
C THR A 36 -61.40 -8.63 3.60
N ASP A 37 -61.29 -7.29 3.56
CA ASP A 37 -62.34 -6.27 3.56
C ASP A 37 -61.80 -4.89 3.98
N ASP A 38 -62.05 -3.91 3.12
CA ASP A 38 -62.02 -2.47 3.33
C ASP A 38 -63.47 -2.07 3.81
N PRO A 39 -63.81 -0.91 4.37
CA PRO A 39 -63.23 0.43 4.19
C PRO A 39 -63.35 1.44 5.37
N THR A 40 -62.76 2.61 5.12
CA THR A 40 -63.17 3.96 5.54
C THR A 40 -62.71 4.56 6.88
N ALA A 41 -62.12 5.70 6.70
CA ALA A 41 -62.37 7.03 7.28
C ALA A 41 -61.35 7.64 8.24
N GLU A 42 -60.78 8.70 7.72
CA GLU A 42 -60.55 10.05 8.30
C GLU A 42 -59.69 10.27 9.55
N ASN A 43 -58.59 10.97 9.24
CA ASN A 43 -58.21 12.28 9.79
C ASN A 43 -57.71 12.40 11.24
N THR A 44 -56.51 12.80 11.41
CA THR A 44 -56.01 14.10 11.97
C THR A 44 -54.55 13.98 12.39
N ARG A 45 -53.77 14.90 11.84
CA ARG A 45 -52.57 15.63 12.36
C ARG A 45 -52.02 15.16 13.70
N ASP A 46 -50.71 14.84 13.67
CA ASP A 46 -49.71 15.67 14.37
C ASP A 46 -48.29 15.29 13.94
N ALA A 47 -47.49 16.32 13.79
CA ALA A 47 -46.14 16.29 13.37
C ALA A 47 -45.24 15.83 14.52
N GLU A 48 -44.40 14.81 14.28
CA GLU A 48 -43.16 14.66 15.02
C GLU A 48 -42.03 14.27 14.07
N ASN A 49 -41.11 15.19 14.00
CA ASN A 49 -39.89 15.19 13.26
C ASN A 49 -38.94 14.17 13.90
N THR A 50 -38.76 13.00 13.30
CA THR A 50 -37.65 12.13 13.63
C THR A 50 -36.63 12.24 12.51
N ASP A 51 -35.61 13.04 12.81
CA ASP A 51 -34.35 13.20 12.13
C ASP A 51 -33.65 11.82 12.01
N THR A 52 -33.77 11.21 10.83
CA THR A 52 -33.05 9.98 10.52
C THR A 52 -31.72 10.40 9.90
N ALA A 53 -30.71 10.52 10.75
CA ALA A 53 -29.35 10.71 10.32
C ALA A 53 -28.91 9.57 9.38
N ALA A 54 -28.61 9.92 8.16
CA ALA A 54 -27.92 9.06 7.22
C ALA A 54 -26.50 8.76 7.74
N PRO A 55 -25.94 7.56 7.51
CA PRO A 55 -24.56 7.28 7.89
C PRO A 55 -23.62 8.12 7.02
N GLU A 56 -22.92 9.02 7.67
CA GLU A 56 -21.85 9.78 7.06
C GLU A 56 -20.69 8.83 6.73
N THR A 57 -20.37 8.74 5.45
CA THR A 57 -19.15 8.09 4.95
C THR A 57 -17.96 8.99 5.26
N PRO A 58 -16.97 8.55 6.05
CA PRO A 58 -15.75 9.31 6.22
C PRO A 58 -14.79 9.00 5.06
N THR A 59 -14.90 9.76 3.99
CA THR A 59 -13.83 9.84 2.99
C THR A 59 -13.06 11.12 3.26
N GLU A 60 -12.19 11.13 4.25
CA GLU A 60 -11.14 12.14 4.36
C GLU A 60 -9.83 11.55 3.84
N SER A 61 -9.50 11.88 2.61
CA SER A 61 -8.14 11.78 2.08
C SER A 61 -7.27 12.77 2.86
N ARG A 62 -6.49 12.28 3.83
CA ARG A 62 -5.59 13.13 4.61
C ARG A 62 -4.40 13.49 3.74
N SER A 63 -4.44 14.70 3.19
CA SER A 63 -3.33 15.30 2.45
C SER A 63 -2.69 16.39 3.28
N SER A 64 -1.36 16.38 3.44
CA SER A 64 -0.65 17.53 3.98
C SER A 64 -0.31 18.49 2.84
N THR A 65 -0.95 19.65 2.78
CA THR A 65 -0.56 20.71 1.86
C THR A 65 0.70 21.40 2.38
N ALA A 66 1.85 21.11 1.73
CA ALA A 66 3.07 21.89 1.94
C ALA A 66 2.88 23.29 1.37
N GLY A 67 3.15 24.32 2.18
CA GLY A 67 3.17 25.71 1.74
C GLY A 67 4.17 25.93 0.59
N ALA A 68 3.96 26.98 -0.20
CA ALA A 68 4.62 27.31 -1.45
C ALA A 68 6.14 27.63 -1.36
N SER A 69 6.94 26.68 -0.96
CA SER A 69 8.40 26.72 -1.06
C SER A 69 8.95 25.30 -1.16
N GLY A 70 8.96 24.72 -2.35
CA GLY A 70 9.85 23.60 -2.73
C GLY A 70 9.90 22.32 -1.87
N GLY A 71 9.16 22.24 -0.76
CA GLY A 71 9.14 21.11 0.17
C GLY A 71 8.37 19.92 -0.38
N LEU A 72 8.61 18.74 0.22
CA LEU A 72 7.87 17.53 -0.11
C LEU A 72 6.43 17.63 0.42
N ALA A 73 5.45 17.48 -0.48
CA ALA A 73 4.07 17.16 -0.12
C ALA A 73 3.83 15.66 -0.29
N TRP A 74 2.90 15.11 0.48
CA TRP A 74 2.52 13.72 0.36
C TRP A 74 1.01 13.53 0.45
N SER A 75 0.51 12.49 -0.20
CA SER A 75 -0.87 12.02 -0.12
C SER A 75 -0.90 10.52 0.06
N ARG A 76 -1.77 10.03 0.94
CA ARG A 76 -2.03 8.60 1.10
C ARG A 76 -3.00 8.13 0.03
N VAL A 77 -2.69 7.04 -0.61
CA VAL A 77 -3.62 6.26 -1.42
C VAL A 77 -4.17 5.16 -0.54
N ASP A 78 -5.41 5.29 -0.09
CA ASP A 78 -6.07 4.28 0.73
C ASP A 78 -6.56 3.13 -0.15
N LEU A 79 -6.02 1.96 0.07
CA LEU A 79 -6.34 0.73 -0.66
C LEU A 79 -6.99 -0.32 0.26
N GLY A 80 -7.60 0.15 1.36
CA GLY A 80 -8.24 -0.66 2.38
C GLY A 80 -7.25 -1.14 3.44
N PHE A 81 -6.75 -2.37 3.32
CA PHE A 81 -5.82 -2.93 4.31
C PHE A 81 -4.36 -2.53 4.09
N VAL A 82 -4.01 -1.97 2.92
CA VAL A 82 -2.68 -1.49 2.55
C VAL A 82 -2.75 -0.07 2.01
N ALA A 83 -1.67 0.68 2.07
CA ALA A 83 -1.56 2.03 1.53
C ALA A 83 -0.34 2.15 0.59
N ALA A 84 -0.52 2.95 -0.46
CA ALA A 84 0.56 3.52 -1.25
C ALA A 84 0.65 5.02 -1.00
N TYR A 85 1.72 5.66 -1.44
CA TYR A 85 1.92 7.09 -1.21
C TYR A 85 2.34 7.82 -2.48
N VAL A 86 1.71 8.96 -2.72
CA VAL A 86 2.10 9.93 -3.74
C VAL A 86 2.90 11.04 -3.06
N LEU A 87 4.15 11.20 -3.46
CA LEU A 87 5.07 12.22 -2.96
C LEU A 87 5.31 13.25 -4.06
N VAL A 88 5.11 14.53 -3.77
CA VAL A 88 5.14 15.60 -4.79
C VAL A 88 6.19 16.65 -4.45
N ARG A 89 6.99 17.02 -5.45
CA ARG A 89 7.90 18.17 -5.43
C ARG A 89 7.65 19.02 -6.68
N GLY A 90 7.04 20.18 -6.49
CA GLY A 90 6.68 21.07 -7.59
C GLY A 90 5.68 20.40 -8.55
N ARG A 91 6.14 20.06 -9.76
CA ARG A 91 5.31 19.43 -10.81
C ARG A 91 5.66 17.94 -11.03
N GLU A 92 6.53 17.40 -10.24
CA GLU A 92 6.95 16.01 -10.34
C GLU A 92 6.51 15.21 -9.13
N ALA A 93 6.30 13.92 -9.35
CA ALA A 93 5.89 12.99 -8.31
C ALA A 93 6.74 11.72 -8.28
N ALA A 94 6.83 11.15 -7.10
CA ALA A 94 7.21 9.77 -6.86
C ALA A 94 6.01 9.01 -6.27
N VAL A 95 5.80 7.78 -6.70
CA VAL A 95 4.84 6.85 -6.13
C VAL A 95 5.64 5.83 -5.31
N VAL A 96 5.30 5.67 -4.04
CA VAL A 96 5.90 4.67 -3.16
C VAL A 96 4.88 3.59 -2.89
N ASP A 97 5.20 2.38 -3.31
CA ASP A 97 4.35 1.20 -3.43
C ASP A 97 3.20 1.37 -4.44
N THR A 98 2.63 0.25 -4.85
CA THR A 98 1.61 0.23 -5.91
C THR A 98 0.35 -0.54 -5.52
N GLY A 99 0.28 -1.02 -4.28
CA GLY A 99 -0.86 -1.76 -3.77
C GLY A 99 -1.02 -3.15 -4.39
N VAL A 100 -2.19 -3.73 -4.19
CA VAL A 100 -2.60 -4.99 -4.83
C VAL A 100 -2.87 -4.78 -6.33
N GLY A 101 -2.96 -5.87 -7.08
CA GLY A 101 -3.33 -5.80 -8.51
C GLY A 101 -4.63 -5.03 -8.73
N GLY A 102 -4.63 -4.09 -9.70
CA GLY A 102 -5.77 -3.23 -10.02
C GLY A 102 -5.84 -1.91 -9.22
N SER A 103 -4.81 -1.55 -8.45
CA SER A 103 -4.79 -0.30 -7.67
C SER A 103 -4.40 0.95 -8.46
N ALA A 104 -4.02 0.82 -9.74
CA ALA A 104 -3.53 1.94 -10.54
C ALA A 104 -4.54 3.09 -10.65
N ASP A 105 -5.84 2.80 -10.80
CA ASP A 105 -6.88 3.83 -10.91
C ASP A 105 -6.99 4.68 -9.63
N ALA A 106 -6.91 4.05 -8.46
CA ALA A 106 -6.91 4.77 -7.18
C ALA A 106 -5.67 5.67 -7.04
N ILE A 107 -4.50 5.16 -7.44
CA ILE A 107 -3.25 5.95 -7.45
C ILE A 107 -3.39 7.12 -8.44
N GLY A 108 -3.97 6.89 -9.62
CA GLY A 108 -4.22 7.92 -10.63
C GLY A 108 -5.11 9.04 -10.12
N THR A 109 -6.19 8.69 -9.42
CA THR A 109 -7.08 9.67 -8.78
C THR A 109 -6.31 10.57 -7.81
N VAL A 110 -5.51 10.00 -6.91
CA VAL A 110 -4.72 10.78 -5.95
C VAL A 110 -3.64 11.62 -6.65
N LEU A 111 -3.04 11.13 -7.73
CA LEU A 111 -2.09 11.91 -8.54
C LEU A 111 -2.74 13.11 -9.22
N ASP A 112 -3.96 12.97 -9.72
CA ASP A 112 -4.71 14.06 -10.34
C ASP A 112 -5.13 15.10 -9.31
N ASP A 113 -5.61 14.67 -8.14
CA ASP A 113 -5.95 15.56 -7.01
C ASP A 113 -4.72 16.31 -6.47
N ALA A 114 -3.55 15.66 -6.45
CA ALA A 114 -2.28 16.28 -6.05
C ALA A 114 -1.67 17.19 -7.13
N GLY A 115 -2.16 17.13 -8.37
CA GLY A 115 -1.84 18.02 -9.48
C GLY A 115 -0.85 17.51 -10.52
N PRO A 116 0.14 16.63 -10.24
CA PRO A 116 1.09 16.18 -11.26
C PRO A 116 0.48 15.24 -12.30
N GLY A 117 -0.56 14.48 -11.96
CA GLY A 117 -1.08 13.40 -12.78
C GLY A 117 0.00 12.39 -13.17
N TRP A 118 -0.34 11.38 -13.98
CA TRP A 118 0.62 10.38 -14.46
C TRP A 118 1.80 10.98 -15.23
N ALA A 119 1.56 12.07 -15.94
CA ALA A 119 2.60 12.75 -16.73
C ALA A 119 3.71 13.38 -15.86
N GLY A 120 3.43 13.65 -14.58
CA GLY A 120 4.38 14.18 -13.60
C GLY A 120 5.18 13.10 -12.87
N VAL A 121 4.75 11.83 -12.89
CA VAL A 121 5.46 10.76 -12.18
C VAL A 121 6.82 10.49 -12.84
N ARG A 122 7.88 10.54 -12.03
CA ARG A 122 9.27 10.28 -12.43
C ARG A 122 9.84 9.03 -11.79
N HIS A 123 9.31 8.65 -10.63
CA HIS A 123 9.83 7.55 -9.83
C HIS A 123 8.68 6.70 -9.30
N VAL A 124 8.84 5.38 -9.40
CA VAL A 124 8.01 4.39 -8.72
C VAL A 124 8.94 3.56 -7.85
N VAL A 125 8.83 3.68 -6.55
CA VAL A 125 9.70 3.01 -5.58
C VAL A 125 8.90 1.97 -4.84
N LEU A 126 9.28 0.70 -4.96
CA LEU A 126 8.70 -0.37 -4.18
C LEU A 126 9.50 -0.54 -2.89
N THR A 127 8.79 -0.51 -1.76
CA THR A 127 9.44 -0.77 -0.46
C THR A 127 9.93 -2.21 -0.39
N HIS A 128 9.17 -3.16 -0.95
CA HIS A 128 9.53 -4.57 -1.01
C HIS A 128 8.67 -5.34 -2.05
N LYS A 129 8.93 -6.64 -2.16
CA LYS A 129 8.39 -7.52 -3.21
C LYS A 129 6.97 -8.04 -3.00
N HIS A 130 6.34 -7.91 -1.82
CA HIS A 130 5.06 -8.54 -1.56
C HIS A 130 3.94 -8.03 -2.47
N PRO A 131 2.96 -8.91 -2.84
CA PRO A 131 1.96 -8.59 -3.85
C PRO A 131 1.00 -7.46 -3.48
N ASP A 132 0.85 -7.15 -2.22
CA ASP A 132 0.04 -6.03 -1.72
C ASP A 132 0.79 -4.69 -1.77
N HIS A 133 2.07 -4.68 -2.09
CA HIS A 133 2.89 -3.49 -2.33
C HIS A 133 3.34 -3.35 -3.79
N ALA A 134 3.68 -4.47 -4.44
CA ALA A 134 4.17 -4.49 -5.81
C ALA A 134 3.11 -4.91 -6.85
N GLY A 135 1.89 -5.26 -6.43
CA GLY A 135 0.90 -5.94 -7.26
C GLY A 135 0.42 -5.16 -8.48
N SER A 136 0.40 -3.83 -8.42
CA SER A 136 0.02 -2.98 -9.57
C SER A 136 1.22 -2.31 -10.25
N VAL A 137 2.46 -2.74 -9.98
CA VAL A 137 3.66 -2.10 -10.58
C VAL A 137 3.61 -2.08 -12.10
N GLY A 138 3.07 -3.12 -12.71
CA GLY A 138 2.90 -3.23 -14.16
C GLY A 138 2.00 -2.13 -14.73
N ASP A 139 0.82 -1.97 -14.15
CA ASP A 139 -0.17 -0.98 -14.58
C ASP A 139 0.33 0.44 -14.30
N VAL A 140 0.89 0.68 -13.11
CA VAL A 140 1.46 1.97 -12.70
C VAL A 140 2.59 2.39 -13.63
N LEU A 141 3.54 1.51 -13.95
CA LEU A 141 4.63 1.81 -14.88
C LEU A 141 4.13 1.99 -16.32
N SER A 142 3.05 1.32 -16.72
CA SER A 142 2.43 1.50 -18.02
C SER A 142 1.76 2.86 -18.15
N ALA A 143 1.10 3.36 -17.10
CA ALA A 143 0.50 4.69 -17.05
C ALA A 143 1.58 5.78 -16.90
N ALA A 144 2.55 5.58 -16.02
CA ALA A 144 3.67 6.51 -15.78
C ALA A 144 4.84 6.25 -16.75
N THR A 145 4.63 6.53 -18.05
CA THR A 145 5.57 6.18 -19.12
C THR A 145 6.97 6.79 -18.98
N LYS A 146 7.10 7.90 -18.22
CA LYS A 146 8.36 8.60 -17.97
C LYS A 146 9.04 8.20 -16.66
N ALA A 147 8.39 7.36 -15.86
CA ALA A 147 8.92 6.97 -14.58
C ALA A 147 9.99 5.87 -14.70
N SER A 148 11.00 5.93 -13.85
CA SER A 148 11.86 4.79 -13.55
C SER A 148 11.28 4.03 -12.37
N GLY A 149 11.31 2.68 -12.43
CA GLY A 149 10.92 1.82 -11.33
C GLY A 149 12.11 1.38 -10.50
N TYR A 150 11.91 1.21 -9.20
CA TYR A 150 12.95 0.88 -8.25
C TYR A 150 12.47 -0.12 -7.21
N VAL A 151 13.38 -0.95 -6.73
CA VAL A 151 13.15 -1.89 -5.61
C VAL A 151 14.49 -2.20 -4.93
N GLY A 152 14.48 -2.67 -3.69
CA GLY A 152 15.69 -3.11 -3.03
C GLY A 152 16.38 -4.27 -3.75
N ALA A 153 17.71 -4.25 -3.78
CA ALA A 153 18.51 -5.15 -4.60
C ALA A 153 18.20 -6.64 -4.38
N ALA A 154 17.92 -7.06 -3.14
CA ALA A 154 17.67 -8.46 -2.84
C ALA A 154 16.26 -8.93 -3.25
N ASP A 155 15.30 -8.02 -3.41
CA ASP A 155 13.94 -8.33 -3.85
C ASP A 155 13.76 -8.23 -5.38
N LEU A 156 14.72 -7.65 -6.09
CA LEU A 156 14.62 -7.32 -7.52
C LEU A 156 14.18 -8.51 -8.39
N ALA A 157 14.75 -9.68 -8.14
CA ALA A 157 14.49 -10.88 -8.95
C ALA A 157 13.09 -11.46 -8.73
N GLU A 158 12.38 -11.04 -7.68
CA GLU A 158 11.07 -11.56 -7.31
C GLU A 158 9.91 -10.60 -7.70
N VAL A 159 10.21 -9.43 -8.26
CA VAL A 159 9.21 -8.48 -8.74
C VAL A 159 9.08 -8.62 -10.26
N ASP A 160 7.87 -8.98 -10.73
CA ASP A 160 7.56 -9.00 -12.16
C ASP A 160 7.07 -7.62 -12.61
N ALA A 161 7.79 -7.00 -13.54
CA ALA A 161 7.49 -5.68 -14.05
C ALA A 161 7.61 -5.65 -15.59
N PRO A 162 6.86 -4.77 -16.31
CA PRO A 162 6.86 -4.72 -17.78
C PRO A 162 8.15 -4.15 -18.37
N ARG A 163 9.01 -3.58 -17.54
CA ARG A 163 10.32 -3.04 -17.86
C ARG A 163 11.26 -3.19 -16.67
N ASP A 164 12.56 -3.10 -16.94
CA ASP A 164 13.59 -3.29 -15.91
C ASP A 164 13.41 -2.31 -14.74
N LEU A 165 13.40 -2.87 -13.54
CA LEU A 165 13.52 -2.11 -12.30
C LEU A 165 14.99 -1.91 -11.97
N ARG A 166 15.32 -0.76 -11.35
CA ARG A 166 16.64 -0.47 -10.84
C ARG A 166 16.75 -0.94 -9.39
N ALA A 167 17.81 -1.68 -9.10
CA ALA A 167 18.15 -2.05 -7.74
C ALA A 167 18.56 -0.80 -6.94
N LEU A 168 18.06 -0.70 -5.70
CA LEU A 168 18.49 0.31 -4.73
C LEU A 168 19.22 -0.34 -3.57
N THR A 169 20.19 0.42 -3.05
CA THR A 169 20.96 0.07 -1.86
C THR A 169 20.91 1.19 -0.82
N ASP A 170 21.37 0.89 0.40
CA ASP A 170 21.35 1.83 1.52
C ASP A 170 22.11 3.12 1.22
N GLY A 171 21.51 4.26 1.53
CA GLY A 171 22.12 5.58 1.41
C GLY A 171 22.02 6.22 0.03
N GLU A 172 21.48 5.52 -0.99
CA GLU A 172 21.21 6.13 -2.30
C GLU A 172 20.14 7.20 -2.20
N ASP A 173 20.08 8.07 -3.20
CA ASP A 173 19.05 9.12 -3.33
C ASP A 173 18.15 8.83 -4.53
N VAL A 174 16.84 8.92 -4.31
CA VAL A 174 15.82 8.88 -5.37
C VAL A 174 14.82 9.99 -5.10
N PHE A 175 14.69 10.92 -6.01
CA PHE A 175 13.74 12.04 -5.88
C PHE A 175 14.04 12.98 -4.71
N GLY A 176 15.31 13.08 -4.25
CA GLY A 176 15.69 13.78 -3.03
C GLY A 176 15.28 13.08 -1.74
N LEU A 177 14.92 11.80 -1.84
CA LEU A 177 14.62 10.93 -0.72
C LEU A 177 15.81 9.99 -0.48
N ARG A 178 16.31 9.97 0.74
CA ARG A 178 17.33 9.00 1.13
C ARG A 178 16.71 7.61 1.23
N VAL A 179 17.28 6.66 0.52
CA VAL A 179 16.98 5.24 0.64
C VAL A 179 17.59 4.70 1.94
N VAL A 180 16.81 4.00 2.72
CA VAL A 180 17.22 3.37 3.98
C VAL A 180 16.91 1.88 3.88
N ALA A 181 17.92 1.05 3.69
CA ALA A 181 17.71 -0.39 3.72
C ALA A 181 17.25 -0.83 5.11
N THR A 182 16.12 -1.54 5.13
CA THR A 182 15.44 -2.02 6.33
C THR A 182 15.10 -3.51 6.20
N PRO A 183 16.12 -4.36 6.00
CA PRO A 183 15.88 -5.80 5.83
C PRO A 183 15.22 -6.41 7.05
N GLY A 184 14.54 -7.51 6.82
CA GLY A 184 13.90 -8.32 7.86
C GLY A 184 12.50 -8.74 7.47
N HIS A 185 11.61 -7.81 7.11
CA HIS A 185 10.30 -8.15 6.52
C HIS A 185 10.51 -8.95 5.23
N THR A 186 11.27 -8.39 4.30
CA THR A 186 11.94 -9.13 3.23
C THR A 186 13.44 -8.82 3.25
N ALA A 187 14.24 -9.59 2.53
CA ALA A 187 15.69 -9.37 2.45
C ALA A 187 16.02 -8.04 1.75
N GLY A 188 15.19 -7.61 0.78
CA GLY A 188 15.36 -6.38 0.00
C GLY A 188 14.53 -5.21 0.49
N HIS A 189 13.84 -5.31 1.64
CA HIS A 189 12.98 -4.24 2.13
C HIS A 189 13.76 -2.94 2.34
N LEU A 190 13.16 -1.83 1.91
CA LEU A 190 13.68 -0.48 2.09
C LEU A 190 12.59 0.49 2.54
N ALA A 191 13.00 1.55 3.22
CA ALA A 191 12.22 2.73 3.51
C ALA A 191 12.80 3.92 2.74
N VAL A 192 12.03 5.00 2.57
CA VAL A 192 12.54 6.27 2.02
C VAL A 192 12.29 7.40 3.01
N PHE A 193 13.27 8.28 3.15
CA PHE A 193 13.26 9.35 4.13
C PHE A 193 13.59 10.70 3.52
N ASP A 194 12.72 11.66 3.71
CA ASP A 194 12.97 13.06 3.39
C ASP A 194 13.49 13.81 4.62
N ALA A 195 14.76 14.15 4.62
CA ALA A 195 15.39 14.79 5.77
C ALA A 195 14.91 16.22 6.01
N ASP A 196 14.48 16.93 4.96
CA ASP A 196 14.05 18.33 5.07
C ASP A 196 12.71 18.45 5.78
N THR A 197 11.74 17.61 5.42
CA THR A 197 10.40 17.61 6.05
C THR A 197 10.30 16.61 7.22
N GLY A 198 11.21 15.65 7.31
CA GLY A 198 11.17 14.58 8.31
C GLY A 198 10.13 13.50 7.99
N VAL A 199 9.69 13.38 6.74
CA VAL A 199 8.75 12.35 6.30
C VAL A 199 9.48 11.03 6.04
N LEU A 200 9.05 9.98 6.70
CA LEU A 200 9.52 8.62 6.53
C LEU A 200 8.39 7.76 5.94
N VAL A 201 8.59 7.19 4.75
CA VAL A 201 7.76 6.09 4.24
C VAL A 201 8.43 4.79 4.63
N ALA A 202 7.86 4.11 5.61
CA ALA A 202 8.49 2.98 6.28
C ALA A 202 8.17 1.63 5.64
N GLY A 203 7.18 1.56 4.74
CA GLY A 203 6.65 0.29 4.25
C GLY A 203 6.28 -0.62 5.43
N ASP A 204 6.62 -1.89 5.32
CA ASP A 204 6.32 -2.92 6.31
C ASP A 204 7.43 -3.17 7.33
N ALA A 205 8.46 -2.30 7.36
CA ALA A 205 9.35 -2.26 8.52
C ALA A 205 8.61 -1.80 9.79
N LEU A 206 7.50 -1.05 9.61
CA LEU A 206 6.61 -0.58 10.66
C LEU A 206 5.15 -0.78 10.26
N THR A 207 4.28 -1.00 11.25
CA THR A 207 2.82 -1.05 11.09
C THR A 207 2.15 -0.17 12.14
N ASN A 208 0.92 0.32 11.87
CA ASN A 208 0.16 1.12 12.85
C ASN A 208 -1.34 0.75 12.81
N MET A 209 -1.65 -0.51 13.07
CA MET A 209 -3.02 -1.07 13.04
C MET A 209 -3.73 -1.07 14.39
N GLY A 210 -3.30 -0.27 15.33
CA GLY A 210 -3.81 -0.18 16.71
C GLY A 210 -2.73 0.29 17.68
N GLY A 211 -1.68 0.88 17.13
CA GLY A 211 -0.48 1.36 17.77
C GLY A 211 0.73 1.07 16.91
N LEU A 212 1.75 1.94 16.98
CA LEU A 212 2.97 1.78 16.23
C LEU A 212 3.70 0.50 16.68
N ALA A 213 3.99 -0.37 15.73
CA ALA A 213 4.68 -1.63 15.94
C ALA A 213 5.73 -1.87 14.86
N GLY A 214 6.64 -2.80 15.09
CA GLY A 214 7.56 -3.30 14.09
C GLY A 214 6.86 -4.15 13.03
N SER A 215 7.65 -4.73 12.14
CA SER A 215 7.18 -5.61 11.08
C SER A 215 6.32 -6.76 11.63
N ASN A 216 5.24 -7.11 10.93
CA ASN A 216 4.35 -8.20 11.32
C ASN A 216 5.10 -9.55 11.35
N PRO A 217 5.20 -10.23 12.52
CA PRO A 217 6.02 -11.45 12.66
C PRO A 217 5.57 -12.63 11.78
N GLN A 218 4.33 -12.62 11.29
CA GLN A 218 3.80 -13.70 10.41
C GLN A 218 4.36 -13.61 8.98
N PHE A 219 4.72 -12.40 8.55
CA PHE A 219 5.21 -12.11 7.21
C PHE A 219 6.66 -11.65 7.19
N THR A 220 7.38 -11.79 8.31
CA THR A 220 8.77 -11.35 8.48
C THR A 220 9.72 -12.52 8.27
N GLU A 221 10.60 -12.40 7.27
CA GLU A 221 11.60 -13.43 6.93
C GLU A 221 12.71 -13.54 8.00
N ASP A 222 13.20 -12.39 8.49
CA ASP A 222 14.24 -12.31 9.55
C ASP A 222 13.83 -11.33 10.64
N LYS A 223 13.40 -11.86 11.76
CA LYS A 223 12.94 -11.06 12.91
C LYS A 223 14.05 -10.26 13.56
N ALA A 224 15.28 -10.77 13.59
CA ALA A 224 16.40 -10.07 14.21
C ALA A 224 16.82 -8.87 13.34
N ALA A 225 16.87 -9.05 12.02
CA ALA A 225 17.12 -7.97 11.07
C ALA A 225 15.99 -6.92 11.12
N ALA A 226 14.72 -7.34 11.24
CA ALA A 226 13.59 -6.42 11.38
C ALA A 226 13.70 -5.54 12.63
N VAL A 227 14.08 -6.11 13.79
CA VAL A 227 14.33 -5.34 15.01
C VAL A 227 15.49 -4.35 14.83
N ALA A 228 16.58 -4.77 14.19
CA ALA A 228 17.69 -3.87 13.87
C ALA A 228 17.26 -2.73 12.94
N SER A 229 16.39 -3.02 11.97
CA SER A 229 15.81 -2.03 11.05
C SER A 229 14.96 -1.00 11.78
N VAL A 230 14.10 -1.40 12.73
CA VAL A 230 13.33 -0.46 13.56
C VAL A 230 14.26 0.49 14.34
N ARG A 231 15.33 -0.03 14.94
CA ARG A 231 16.33 0.78 15.67
C ARG A 231 17.05 1.75 14.73
N LYS A 232 17.38 1.32 13.50
CA LYS A 232 17.97 2.18 12.48
C LYS A 232 17.03 3.33 12.10
N LEU A 233 15.76 3.03 11.86
CA LEU A 233 14.73 4.04 11.56
C LEU A 233 14.54 5.03 12.70
N ALA A 234 14.57 4.59 13.97
CA ALA A 234 14.46 5.46 15.12
C ALA A 234 15.59 6.50 15.17
N GLY A 235 16.79 6.15 14.71
CA GLY A 235 17.91 7.09 14.58
C GLY A 235 17.68 8.25 13.61
N LEU A 236 16.70 8.16 12.70
CA LEU A 236 16.38 9.22 11.74
C LEU A 236 15.54 10.36 12.37
N GLN A 237 14.91 10.13 13.53
CA GLN A 237 14.06 11.10 14.21
C GLN A 237 12.93 11.66 13.30
N PRO A 238 12.09 10.80 12.67
CA PRO A 238 11.09 11.25 11.73
C PRO A 238 10.02 12.12 12.42
N ARG A 239 9.51 13.13 11.70
CA ARG A 239 8.35 13.94 12.14
C ARG A 239 7.03 13.29 11.77
N THR A 240 7.03 12.55 10.67
CA THR A 240 5.86 11.82 10.16
C THR A 240 6.31 10.43 9.73
N ILE A 241 5.52 9.40 10.09
CA ILE A 241 5.75 8.03 9.64
C ILE A 241 4.54 7.59 8.81
N LEU A 242 4.82 7.15 7.60
CA LEU A 242 3.86 6.61 6.63
C LEU A 242 4.13 5.11 6.54
N VAL A 243 3.13 4.32 6.91
CA VAL A 243 3.25 2.85 7.00
C VAL A 243 2.49 2.16 5.88
N GLY A 244 2.89 0.94 5.51
CA GLY A 244 2.16 0.13 4.56
C GLY A 244 0.78 -0.30 5.09
N HIS A 245 0.70 -0.65 6.38
CA HIS A 245 -0.52 -1.12 7.02
C HIS A 245 -0.87 -0.27 8.23
N GLY A 246 -2.09 0.31 8.22
CA GLY A 246 -2.63 1.16 9.26
C GLY A 246 -2.54 2.65 8.96
N GLU A 247 -2.77 3.49 9.98
CA GLU A 247 -2.80 4.94 9.81
C GLU A 247 -1.40 5.57 9.94
N PRO A 248 -1.12 6.66 9.20
CA PRO A 248 0.09 7.44 9.41
C PRO A 248 0.24 7.94 10.85
N VAL A 249 1.48 8.04 11.34
CA VAL A 249 1.79 8.70 12.61
C VAL A 249 2.22 10.13 12.30
N LEU A 250 1.36 11.10 12.61
CA LEU A 250 1.56 12.51 12.27
C LEU A 250 2.21 13.29 13.41
N ASP A 251 1.81 12.98 14.64
CA ASP A 251 2.27 13.68 15.83
C ASP A 251 3.09 12.74 16.71
N GLY A 252 4.18 13.27 17.29
CA GLY A 252 5.02 12.50 18.21
C GLY A 252 5.76 11.30 17.58
N ALA A 253 5.86 11.24 16.24
CA ALA A 253 6.38 10.10 15.49
C ALA A 253 7.78 9.66 15.95
N ALA A 254 8.70 10.61 16.15
CA ALA A 254 10.04 10.30 16.62
C ALA A 254 10.04 9.67 18.02
N ALA A 255 9.23 10.22 18.94
CA ALA A 255 9.13 9.69 20.31
C ALA A 255 8.51 8.28 20.32
N ALA A 256 7.42 8.07 19.59
CA ALA A 256 6.75 6.78 19.48
C ALA A 256 7.69 5.71 18.88
N LEU A 257 8.45 6.07 17.84
CA LEU A 257 9.40 5.15 17.22
C LEU A 257 10.60 4.85 18.14
N GLN A 258 11.05 5.83 18.91
CA GLN A 258 12.12 5.64 19.90
C GLN A 258 11.68 4.72 21.04
N GLU A 259 10.44 4.89 21.53
CA GLU A 259 9.84 4.00 22.53
C GLU A 259 9.73 2.57 22.00
N LEU A 260 9.20 2.39 20.80
CA LEU A 260 9.13 1.10 20.14
C LEU A 260 10.52 0.46 20.02
N ALA A 261 11.51 1.18 19.49
CA ALA A 261 12.88 0.66 19.32
C ALA A 261 13.53 0.25 20.63
N SER A 262 13.19 0.91 21.75
CA SER A 262 13.67 0.59 23.08
C SER A 262 12.98 -0.63 23.70
N SER A 263 11.75 -0.91 23.32
CA SER A 263 10.95 -2.04 23.81
C SER A 263 11.29 -3.38 23.14
N LEU A 264 11.87 -3.33 21.94
CA LEU A 264 12.21 -4.53 21.18
C LEU A 264 13.50 -5.17 21.73
N THR A 265 13.49 -6.46 21.95
CA THR A 265 14.63 -7.25 22.48
C THR A 265 15.28 -8.11 21.40
#